data_c9f2cfac6d0cb26379fb8e5fb31bdb25
#
_entry.id   c9f2cfac6d0cb26379fb8e5fb31bdb25
#
_cell.length_a   1.000
_cell.length_b   1.000
_cell.length_c   1.000
_cell.angle_alpha   90.00
_cell.angle_beta   90.00
_cell.angle_gamma   90.00
#
_symmetry.space_group_name_H-M   'P 1'
#
loop_
_entity.id
_entity.type
_entity.pdbx_description
1 polymer ?
#
loop_
_entity_poly.entity_id
_entity_poly.type
_entity_poly.pdbx_seq_one_letter_code
_entity_poly.pdbx_strand_id
1 'polypeptide(L)'
;APHQDNFKNLKSGEVDLLASAWLPSSHGVYKADVEQVMPLVELGLHYEPYAHWGVPDYVPQSAVNEISDLLKPDVLSKMQKTIQGINAGAGITRFSINMMKEYGLTSAGYEFLTGTEHDCFSAFENAVATQTWCVVPLWKPQFLHYKHTIRELKEPQGLLGVVDRAVLLLREDKQALFNQAQLNTLDKLRFSNEIIAELDYKVCKNLQPLDDVTRNWLNNNPIK
;
A
#
# COMPACT_ATOMS: atom_id res chain seq x y z
N ALA A 1 -3.87 -8.58 -10.39
CA ALA A 1 -2.58 -9.26 -10.26
C ALA A 1 -1.66 -8.49 -9.32
N PRO A 2 -0.67 -9.11 -8.65
CA PRO A 2 0.35 -8.42 -7.88
C PRO A 2 1.08 -7.36 -8.73
N HIS A 3 1.50 -6.25 -8.11
CA HIS A 3 2.15 -5.16 -8.85
C HIS A 3 3.38 -5.62 -9.64
N GLN A 4 4.19 -6.51 -9.09
CA GLN A 4 5.33 -7.08 -9.80
C GLN A 4 4.94 -7.71 -11.15
N ASP A 5 3.82 -8.42 -11.21
CA ASP A 5 3.37 -9.07 -12.45
C ASP A 5 2.79 -8.04 -13.42
N ASN A 6 2.09 -7.01 -12.92
CA ASN A 6 1.62 -5.91 -13.75
C ASN A 6 2.79 -5.15 -14.42
N PHE A 7 3.91 -4.95 -13.71
CA PHE A 7 5.11 -4.36 -14.31
C PHE A 7 5.78 -5.29 -15.33
N LYS A 8 5.76 -6.62 -15.13
CA LYS A 8 6.21 -7.58 -16.15
C LYS A 8 5.36 -7.48 -17.42
N ASN A 9 4.03 -7.39 -17.28
CA ASN A 9 3.11 -7.26 -18.40
C ASN A 9 3.31 -5.92 -19.13
N LEU A 10 3.59 -4.83 -18.41
CA LEU A 10 3.96 -3.55 -19.01
C LEU A 10 5.28 -3.66 -19.79
N LYS A 11 6.29 -4.34 -19.23
CA LYS A 11 7.59 -4.57 -19.86
C LYS A 11 7.47 -5.40 -21.14
N SER A 12 6.67 -6.46 -21.12
CA SER A 12 6.46 -7.34 -22.29
C SER A 12 5.57 -6.72 -23.37
N GLY A 13 4.79 -5.69 -23.05
CA GLY A 13 3.80 -5.09 -23.94
C GLY A 13 2.46 -5.81 -23.96
N GLU A 14 2.20 -6.68 -23.01
CA GLU A 14 0.90 -7.31 -22.80
C GLU A 14 -0.14 -6.29 -22.31
N VAL A 15 0.31 -5.24 -21.61
CA VAL A 15 -0.49 -4.08 -21.27
C VAL A 15 0.22 -2.81 -21.73
N ASP A 16 -0.56 -1.78 -22.11
CA ASP A 16 -0.06 -0.52 -22.63
C ASP A 16 0.09 0.54 -21.54
N LEU A 17 -0.70 0.43 -20.46
CA LEU A 17 -0.78 1.39 -19.38
C LEU A 17 -0.97 0.68 -18.04
N LEU A 18 -0.25 1.13 -17.02
CA LEU A 18 -0.36 0.66 -15.65
C LEU A 18 -0.87 1.79 -14.76
N ALA A 19 -1.99 1.55 -14.09
CA ALA A 19 -2.55 2.48 -13.13
C ALA A 19 -1.92 2.28 -11.75
N SER A 20 -1.82 3.37 -10.96
CA SER A 20 -1.45 3.32 -9.55
C SER A 20 -0.04 2.76 -9.28
N ALA A 21 0.95 3.19 -10.09
CA ALA A 21 2.35 2.97 -9.73
C ALA A 21 2.75 3.92 -8.60
N TRP A 22 3.32 3.41 -7.52
CA TRP A 22 3.75 4.17 -6.35
C TRP A 22 5.25 4.40 -6.38
N LEU A 23 5.64 5.65 -6.61
CA LEU A 23 7.01 6.05 -6.90
C LEU A 23 7.50 7.14 -5.92
N PRO A 24 8.76 7.09 -5.48
CA PRO A 24 9.82 6.19 -5.91
C PRO A 24 9.97 4.91 -5.06
N SER A 25 9.44 4.85 -3.82
CA SER A 25 9.85 3.86 -2.83
C SER A 25 9.31 2.46 -3.10
N SER A 26 8.00 2.34 -3.33
CA SER A 26 7.34 1.05 -3.40
C SER A 26 7.60 0.32 -4.72
N HIS A 27 7.52 1.02 -5.85
CA HIS A 27 7.57 0.41 -7.18
C HIS A 27 8.72 0.91 -8.06
N GLY A 28 9.60 1.78 -7.57
CA GLY A 28 10.70 2.35 -8.35
C GLY A 28 11.64 1.29 -8.95
N VAL A 29 11.90 0.19 -8.23
CA VAL A 29 12.73 -0.91 -8.72
C VAL A 29 12.11 -1.60 -9.95
N TYR A 30 10.80 -1.72 -9.98
CA TYR A 30 10.09 -2.32 -11.12
C TYR A 30 10.01 -1.37 -12.32
N LYS A 31 9.77 -0.05 -12.05
CA LYS A 31 9.82 0.97 -13.10
C LYS A 31 11.19 1.00 -13.77
N ALA A 32 12.27 1.02 -13.00
CA ALA A 32 13.62 1.01 -13.51
C ALA A 32 13.94 -0.21 -14.38
N ASP A 33 13.38 -1.39 -14.03
CA ASP A 33 13.53 -2.60 -14.85
C ASP A 33 12.77 -2.50 -16.19
N VAL A 34 11.58 -1.90 -16.23
CA VAL A 34 10.84 -1.65 -17.48
C VAL A 34 11.61 -0.66 -18.36
N GLU A 35 12.12 0.43 -17.78
CA GLU A 35 12.82 1.50 -18.51
C GLU A 35 14.15 1.07 -19.15
N GLN A 36 14.69 -0.11 -18.78
CA GLN A 36 15.82 -0.71 -19.50
C GLN A 36 15.47 -1.11 -20.95
N VAL A 37 14.21 -1.35 -21.26
CA VAL A 37 13.76 -1.81 -22.58
C VAL A 37 12.69 -0.94 -23.22
N MET A 38 11.95 -0.14 -22.44
CA MET A 38 10.84 0.67 -22.91
C MET A 38 10.70 1.95 -22.07
N PRO A 39 10.89 3.12 -22.68
CA PRO A 39 10.60 4.40 -21.99
C PRO A 39 9.15 4.50 -21.57
N LEU A 40 8.91 5.14 -20.42
CA LEU A 40 7.61 5.32 -19.83
C LEU A 40 7.26 6.81 -19.71
N VAL A 41 6.00 7.13 -19.99
CA VAL A 41 5.41 8.45 -19.73
C VAL A 41 4.67 8.38 -18.40
N GLU A 42 5.05 9.22 -17.43
CA GLU A 42 4.34 9.37 -16.16
C GLU A 42 3.20 10.39 -16.32
N LEU A 43 1.98 10.03 -15.89
CA LEU A 43 0.82 10.90 -15.82
C LEU A 43 0.30 10.99 -14.39
N GLY A 44 0.03 12.17 -13.90
CA GLY A 44 -0.37 12.45 -12.52
C GLY A 44 0.81 12.93 -11.69
N LEU A 45 0.58 13.30 -10.52
CA LEU A 45 0.24 12.79 -9.20
C LEU A 45 -1.29 12.62 -8.98
N HIS A 46 -1.74 11.40 -8.73
CA HIS A 46 -3.16 11.14 -8.49
C HIS A 46 -3.51 11.18 -6.99
N TYR A 47 -2.69 10.60 -6.14
CA TYR A 47 -2.75 10.64 -4.68
C TYR A 47 -1.36 10.31 -4.10
N GLU A 48 -1.20 10.44 -2.77
CA GLU A 48 0.08 10.31 -2.08
C GLU A 48 0.09 9.09 -1.12
N PRO A 49 0.36 7.89 -1.64
CA PRO A 49 0.39 6.68 -0.82
C PRO A 49 1.68 6.58 -0.01
N TYR A 50 1.61 5.88 1.12
CA TYR A 50 2.79 5.57 1.93
C TYR A 50 2.62 4.27 2.71
N ALA A 51 3.74 3.63 3.03
CA ALA A 51 3.80 2.45 3.87
C ALA A 51 3.95 2.82 5.35
N HIS A 52 3.36 2.03 6.23
CA HIS A 52 3.53 2.17 7.67
C HIS A 52 3.33 0.84 8.40
N TRP A 53 3.80 0.72 9.61
CA TRP A 53 3.35 -0.28 10.56
C TRP A 53 2.37 0.37 11.54
N GLY A 54 1.31 -0.36 11.87
CA GLY A 54 0.28 0.12 12.78
C GLY A 54 -0.06 -0.88 13.86
N VAL A 55 -0.76 -0.37 14.87
CA VAL A 55 -1.38 -1.18 15.93
C VAL A 55 -2.84 -0.76 16.07
N PRO A 56 -3.74 -1.64 16.55
CA PRO A 56 -5.09 -1.25 16.91
C PRO A 56 -5.09 -0.10 17.93
N ASP A 57 -6.10 0.76 17.91
CA ASP A 57 -6.21 1.94 18.78
C ASP A 57 -6.27 1.62 20.27
N TYR A 58 -6.78 0.43 20.65
CA TYR A 58 -6.79 -0.02 22.03
C TYR A 58 -5.42 -0.38 22.60
N VAL A 59 -4.38 -0.52 21.78
CA VAL A 59 -2.99 -0.68 22.27
C VAL A 59 -2.51 0.67 22.80
N PRO A 60 -2.17 0.78 24.11
CA PRO A 60 -1.86 2.08 24.71
C PRO A 60 -0.65 2.75 24.04
N GLN A 61 -0.79 4.01 23.66
CA GLN A 61 0.31 4.77 23.06
C GLN A 61 1.52 4.90 24.02
N SER A 62 1.26 4.95 25.34
CA SER A 62 2.31 4.96 26.35
C SER A 62 3.15 3.68 26.38
N ALA A 63 2.59 2.57 25.93
CA ALA A 63 3.30 1.30 25.83
C ALA A 63 4.03 1.16 24.48
N VAL A 64 3.34 1.45 23.37
CA VAL A 64 3.86 1.28 22.00
C VAL A 64 3.59 2.54 21.18
N ASN A 65 4.61 3.31 20.87
CA ASN A 65 4.52 4.53 20.06
C ASN A 65 5.42 4.48 18.81
N GLU A 66 6.49 3.71 18.88
CA GLU A 66 7.44 3.52 17.78
C GLU A 66 7.88 2.07 17.66
N ILE A 67 8.57 1.74 16.56
CA ILE A 67 8.98 0.35 16.27
C ILE A 67 9.89 -0.23 17.38
N SER A 68 10.80 0.57 17.94
CA SER A 68 11.71 0.15 19.02
C SER A 68 10.97 -0.27 20.29
N ASP A 69 9.76 0.26 20.53
CA ASP A 69 8.95 -0.09 21.69
C ASP A 69 8.51 -1.57 21.70
N LEU A 70 8.47 -2.20 20.53
CA LEU A 70 8.16 -3.63 20.40
C LEU A 70 9.15 -4.53 21.14
N LEU A 71 10.33 -4.02 21.48
CA LEU A 71 11.38 -4.74 22.22
C LEU A 71 11.27 -4.60 23.73
N LYS A 72 10.38 -3.75 24.26
CA LYS A 72 10.18 -3.58 25.70
C LYS A 72 9.63 -4.87 26.34
N PRO A 73 10.15 -5.31 27.51
CA PRO A 73 9.73 -6.58 28.12
C PRO A 73 8.23 -6.74 28.32
N ASP A 74 7.54 -5.68 28.77
CA ASP A 74 6.08 -5.67 28.97
C ASP A 74 5.30 -5.69 27.65
N VAL A 75 5.84 -5.14 26.57
CA VAL A 75 5.26 -5.23 25.24
C VAL A 75 5.49 -6.63 24.66
N LEU A 76 6.70 -7.17 24.81
CA LEU A 76 7.04 -8.52 24.37
C LEU A 76 6.13 -9.60 24.97
N SER A 77 5.68 -9.42 26.21
CA SER A 77 4.78 -10.38 26.88
C SER A 77 3.33 -10.34 26.39
N LYS A 78 2.89 -9.26 25.75
CA LYS A 78 1.49 -9.01 25.32
C LYS A 78 1.30 -9.04 23.81
N MET A 79 2.34 -8.64 23.07
CA MET A 79 2.27 -8.51 21.61
C MET A 79 2.31 -9.87 20.93
N GLN A 80 1.42 -10.10 19.98
CA GLN A 80 1.53 -11.25 19.07
C GLN A 80 2.89 -11.24 18.38
N LYS A 81 3.53 -12.40 18.33
CA LYS A 81 4.87 -12.53 17.74
C LYS A 81 4.85 -12.67 16.23
N THR A 82 3.74 -13.14 15.68
CA THR A 82 3.56 -13.25 14.23
C THR A 82 3.08 -11.91 13.67
N ILE A 83 3.83 -11.36 12.73
CA ILE A 83 3.49 -10.19 11.94
C ILE A 83 3.13 -10.67 10.54
N GLN A 84 1.85 -10.66 10.20
CA GLN A 84 1.35 -11.12 8.91
C GLN A 84 1.44 -10.00 7.89
N GLY A 85 2.30 -10.17 6.90
CA GLY A 85 2.43 -9.31 5.72
C GLY A 85 1.68 -9.87 4.51
N ILE A 86 2.02 -9.32 3.34
CA ILE A 86 1.46 -9.70 2.05
C ILE A 86 2.52 -10.38 1.17
N ASN A 87 2.31 -10.46 -0.14
CA ASN A 87 3.22 -11.15 -1.07
C ASN A 87 4.64 -10.55 -1.05
N ALA A 88 5.62 -11.38 -1.34
CA ALA A 88 7.06 -11.04 -1.26
C ALA A 88 7.48 -9.90 -2.22
N GLY A 89 6.75 -9.69 -3.33
CA GLY A 89 7.03 -8.63 -4.30
C GLY A 89 6.55 -7.24 -3.86
N ALA A 90 5.72 -7.14 -2.83
CA ALA A 90 5.19 -5.85 -2.38
C ALA A 90 6.26 -4.97 -1.71
N GLY A 91 6.16 -3.64 -1.88
CA GLY A 91 7.06 -2.68 -1.25
C GLY A 91 7.05 -2.81 0.26
N ILE A 92 5.87 -2.80 0.88
CA ILE A 92 5.71 -2.95 2.34
C ILE A 92 6.35 -4.24 2.87
N THR A 93 6.28 -5.35 2.13
CA THR A 93 6.90 -6.61 2.52
C THR A 93 8.43 -6.50 2.53
N ARG A 94 9.03 -5.91 1.49
CA ARG A 94 10.49 -5.68 1.43
C ARG A 94 10.96 -4.77 2.56
N PHE A 95 10.23 -3.68 2.81
CA PHE A 95 10.51 -2.76 3.92
C PHE A 95 10.42 -3.48 5.27
N SER A 96 9.36 -4.26 5.48
CA SER A 96 9.13 -4.99 6.72
C SER A 96 10.22 -6.03 7.01
N ILE A 97 10.64 -6.78 6.00
CA ILE A 97 11.74 -7.76 6.16
C ILE A 97 13.04 -7.04 6.58
N ASN A 98 13.33 -5.88 5.98
CA ASN A 98 14.48 -5.08 6.38
C ASN A 98 14.34 -4.56 7.81
N MET A 99 13.16 -4.06 8.20
CA MET A 99 12.88 -3.60 9.56
C MET A 99 13.02 -4.71 10.60
N MET A 100 12.56 -5.93 10.29
CA MET A 100 12.74 -7.09 11.19
C MET A 100 14.19 -7.31 11.55
N LYS A 101 15.10 -7.12 10.60
CA LYS A 101 16.54 -7.25 10.77
C LYS A 101 17.14 -6.05 11.51
N GLU A 102 16.92 -4.84 11.00
CA GLU A 102 17.58 -3.62 11.49
C GLU A 102 17.16 -3.27 12.93
N TYR A 103 15.93 -3.56 13.32
CA TYR A 103 15.45 -3.41 14.70
C TYR A 103 15.71 -4.63 15.58
N GLY A 104 16.24 -5.72 15.03
CA GLY A 104 16.50 -6.95 15.82
C GLY A 104 15.23 -7.67 16.29
N LEU A 105 14.09 -7.45 15.64
CA LEU A 105 12.79 -8.01 16.05
C LEU A 105 12.78 -9.54 15.98
N THR A 106 13.45 -10.13 14.99
CA THR A 106 13.58 -11.59 14.89
C THR A 106 14.28 -12.19 16.12
N SER A 107 15.33 -11.54 16.61
CA SER A 107 16.04 -11.97 17.82
C SER A 107 15.19 -11.85 19.09
N ALA A 108 14.19 -10.97 19.08
CA ALA A 108 13.21 -10.81 20.16
C ALA A 108 12.00 -11.77 20.05
N GLY A 109 12.05 -12.70 19.09
CA GLY A 109 11.05 -13.74 18.88
C GLY A 109 9.88 -13.35 17.98
N TYR A 110 9.96 -12.20 17.28
CA TYR A 110 8.98 -11.89 16.23
C TYR A 110 9.29 -12.66 14.95
N GLU A 111 8.22 -13.05 14.25
CA GLU A 111 8.26 -13.70 12.94
C GLU A 111 7.44 -12.91 11.95
N PHE A 112 8.01 -12.64 10.77
CA PHE A 112 7.31 -12.01 9.67
C PHE A 112 6.90 -13.06 8.63
N LEU A 113 5.58 -13.18 8.39
CA LEU A 113 5.03 -14.11 7.41
C LEU A 113 4.61 -13.36 6.16
N THR A 114 4.96 -13.90 4.99
CA THR A 114 4.39 -13.49 3.73
C THR A 114 3.08 -14.23 3.47
N GLY A 115 2.18 -13.63 2.67
CA GLY A 115 0.90 -14.23 2.35
C GLY A 115 0.16 -13.41 1.29
N THR A 116 -1.15 -13.47 1.32
CA THR A 116 -2.03 -12.62 0.52
C THR A 116 -2.45 -11.37 1.29
N GLU A 117 -3.03 -10.39 0.60
CA GLU A 117 -3.70 -9.25 1.26
C GLU A 117 -4.80 -9.73 2.22
N HIS A 118 -5.55 -10.77 1.81
CA HIS A 118 -6.59 -11.36 2.64
C HIS A 118 -6.03 -11.90 3.96
N ASP A 119 -4.87 -12.58 3.93
CA ASP A 119 -4.24 -13.10 5.15
C ASP A 119 -3.85 -11.97 6.10
N CYS A 120 -3.24 -10.90 5.57
CA CYS A 120 -2.85 -9.72 6.35
C CYS A 120 -4.06 -9.05 7.01
N PHE A 121 -5.10 -8.77 6.22
CA PHE A 121 -6.29 -8.07 6.70
C PHE A 121 -7.09 -8.92 7.69
N SER A 122 -7.22 -10.22 7.44
CA SER A 122 -7.89 -11.15 8.34
C SER A 122 -7.15 -11.30 9.66
N ALA A 123 -5.82 -11.35 9.65
CA ALA A 123 -5.02 -11.39 10.87
C ALA A 123 -5.26 -10.16 11.75
N PHE A 124 -5.31 -8.96 11.14
CA PHE A 124 -5.62 -7.74 11.85
C PHE A 124 -7.07 -7.71 12.38
N GLU A 125 -8.06 -8.03 11.54
CA GLU A 125 -9.48 -8.05 11.94
C GLU A 125 -9.74 -9.07 13.06
N ASN A 126 -9.09 -10.23 13.03
CA ASN A 126 -9.15 -11.23 14.10
C ASN A 126 -8.53 -10.70 15.42
N ALA A 127 -7.39 -10.04 15.34
CA ALA A 127 -6.78 -9.42 16.52
C ALA A 127 -7.68 -8.34 17.14
N VAL A 128 -8.32 -7.51 16.32
CA VAL A 128 -9.30 -6.51 16.76
C VAL A 128 -10.50 -7.19 17.44
N ALA A 129 -11.05 -8.25 16.85
CA ALA A 129 -12.20 -8.97 17.39
C ALA A 129 -11.91 -9.62 18.74
N THR A 130 -10.67 -10.06 18.96
CA THR A 130 -10.22 -10.72 20.20
C THR A 130 -9.51 -9.76 21.18
N GLN A 131 -9.40 -8.49 20.86
CA GLN A 131 -8.68 -7.47 21.64
C GLN A 131 -7.21 -7.86 21.91
N THR A 132 -6.59 -8.59 21.00
CA THR A 132 -5.20 -9.03 21.07
C THR A 132 -4.27 -7.95 20.53
N TRP A 133 -3.15 -7.69 21.22
CA TRP A 133 -2.15 -6.75 20.72
C TRP A 133 -1.44 -7.31 19.49
N CYS A 134 -1.51 -6.62 18.38
CA CYS A 134 -0.83 -7.02 17.15
C CYS A 134 -0.19 -5.80 16.45
N VAL A 135 0.81 -6.10 15.64
CA VAL A 135 1.35 -5.16 14.65
C VAL A 135 0.86 -5.58 13.28
N VAL A 136 0.46 -4.61 12.47
CA VAL A 136 0.07 -4.84 11.09
C VAL A 136 0.92 -3.97 10.16
N PRO A 137 1.60 -4.57 9.17
CA PRO A 137 2.27 -3.84 8.08
C PRO A 137 1.21 -3.44 7.06
N LEU A 138 1.01 -2.14 6.88
CA LEU A 138 -0.03 -1.58 6.02
C LEU A 138 0.50 -0.45 5.14
N TRP A 139 -0.40 0.11 4.40
CA TRP A 139 -0.20 1.28 3.55
C TRP A 139 -1.47 2.14 3.54
N LYS A 140 -1.32 3.41 3.22
CA LYS A 140 -2.44 4.26 2.84
C LYS A 140 -2.32 4.61 1.36
N PRO A 141 -3.46 4.66 0.63
CA PRO A 141 -4.83 4.34 1.06
C PRO A 141 -5.09 2.83 1.10
N GLN A 142 -6.00 2.41 2.00
CA GLN A 142 -6.44 1.02 2.13
C GLN A 142 -7.73 0.98 2.98
N PHE A 143 -8.66 0.08 2.67
CA PHE A 143 -10.00 0.05 3.27
C PHE A 143 -10.04 -0.14 4.79
N LEU A 144 -9.02 -0.79 5.40
CA LEU A 144 -8.98 -0.97 6.85
C LEU A 144 -8.98 0.37 7.60
N HIS A 145 -8.36 1.41 7.01
CA HIS A 145 -8.37 2.76 7.61
C HIS A 145 -9.73 3.44 7.54
N TYR A 146 -10.60 3.01 6.62
CA TYR A 146 -11.97 3.47 6.58
C TYR A 146 -12.84 2.80 7.67
N LYS A 147 -12.52 1.55 8.00
CA LYS A 147 -13.30 0.71 8.93
C LYS A 147 -12.78 0.77 10.37
N HIS A 148 -11.48 0.90 10.56
CA HIS A 148 -10.83 0.81 11.86
C HIS A 148 -9.92 2.01 12.14
N THR A 149 -9.85 2.41 13.39
CA THR A 149 -8.81 3.33 13.85
C THR A 149 -7.52 2.56 14.06
N ILE A 150 -6.54 2.81 13.19
CA ILE A 150 -5.23 2.17 13.23
C ILE A 150 -4.22 3.27 13.58
N ARG A 151 -3.52 3.08 14.68
CA ARG A 151 -2.48 4.01 15.11
C ARG A 151 -1.14 3.62 14.49
N GLU A 152 -0.58 4.51 13.70
CA GLU A 152 0.71 4.34 13.05
C GLU A 152 1.85 4.39 14.06
N LEU A 153 2.82 3.51 13.92
CA LEU A 153 4.04 3.50 14.72
C LEU A 153 5.09 4.40 14.04
N LYS A 154 5.76 5.20 14.85
CA LYS A 154 6.91 5.98 14.36
C LYS A 154 8.03 5.06 13.93
N GLU A 155 8.62 5.36 12.78
CA GLU A 155 9.79 4.66 12.24
C GLU A 155 10.88 5.69 11.92
N PRO A 156 11.76 6.00 12.90
CA PRO A 156 12.72 7.09 12.77
C PRO A 156 13.95 6.76 11.91
N GLN A 157 14.15 5.52 11.50
CA GLN A 157 15.29 5.12 10.66
C GLN A 157 15.04 5.29 9.15
N GLY A 158 13.80 5.62 8.74
CA GLY A 158 13.44 5.81 7.35
C GLY A 158 13.36 4.52 6.52
N LEU A 159 13.15 3.37 7.17
CA LEU A 159 13.14 2.05 6.53
C LEU A 159 11.84 1.73 5.78
N LEU A 160 10.78 2.51 6.00
CA LEU A 160 9.49 2.39 5.32
C LEU A 160 9.41 3.17 3.99
N GLY A 161 10.52 3.78 3.59
CA GLY A 161 10.57 4.65 2.42
C GLY A 161 10.00 6.05 2.71
N VAL A 162 9.67 6.75 1.64
CA VAL A 162 9.04 8.08 1.71
C VAL A 162 7.58 8.00 1.27
N VAL A 163 6.85 9.10 1.42
CA VAL A 163 5.53 9.24 0.78
C VAL A 163 5.73 9.14 -0.74
N ASP A 164 5.06 8.16 -1.34
CA ASP A 164 5.12 7.92 -2.78
C ASP A 164 4.11 8.82 -3.53
N ARG A 165 4.31 8.93 -4.84
CA ARG A 165 3.34 9.50 -5.78
C ARG A 165 2.66 8.34 -6.51
N ALA A 166 1.34 8.25 -6.43
CA ALA A 166 0.58 7.35 -7.29
C ALA A 166 0.40 7.98 -8.67
N VAL A 167 0.92 7.32 -9.70
CA VAL A 167 0.91 7.79 -11.08
C VAL A 167 0.40 6.71 -12.03
N LEU A 168 -0.02 7.11 -13.23
CA LEU A 168 -0.16 6.19 -14.36
C LEU A 168 1.19 6.09 -15.08
N LEU A 169 1.54 4.88 -15.53
CA LEU A 169 2.69 4.64 -16.39
C LEU A 169 2.19 4.18 -17.75
N LEU A 170 2.38 5.02 -18.76
CA LEU A 170 2.03 4.71 -20.14
C LEU A 170 3.32 4.37 -20.90
N ARG A 171 3.32 3.29 -21.67
CA ARG A 171 4.40 2.98 -22.60
C ARG A 171 4.53 4.10 -23.65
N GLU A 172 5.76 4.57 -23.91
CA GLU A 172 5.98 5.67 -24.86
C GLU A 172 5.51 5.30 -26.27
N ASP A 173 5.75 4.07 -26.72
CA ASP A 173 5.32 3.57 -28.03
C ASP A 173 3.80 3.48 -28.20
N LYS A 174 3.04 3.65 -27.13
CA LYS A 174 1.57 3.63 -27.09
C LYS A 174 0.93 5.01 -26.86
N GLN A 175 1.74 6.03 -26.68
CA GLN A 175 1.24 7.39 -26.44
C GLN A 175 0.33 7.89 -27.58
N ALA A 176 0.60 7.50 -28.82
CA ALA A 176 -0.20 7.88 -29.99
C ALA A 176 -1.64 7.30 -29.98
N LEU A 177 -1.94 6.33 -29.10
CA LEU A 177 -3.32 5.83 -28.92
C LEU A 177 -4.23 6.84 -28.21
N PHE A 178 -3.66 7.86 -27.59
CA PHE A 178 -4.36 8.89 -26.83
C PHE A 178 -4.19 10.24 -27.50
N ASN A 179 -5.28 11.01 -27.62
CA ASN A 179 -5.15 12.41 -27.99
C ASN A 179 -4.71 13.27 -26.79
N GLN A 180 -4.28 14.51 -27.05
CA GLN A 180 -3.75 15.40 -26.00
C GLN A 180 -4.78 15.70 -24.89
N ALA A 181 -6.07 15.80 -25.23
CA ALA A 181 -7.11 16.05 -24.24
C ALA A 181 -7.26 14.86 -23.27
N GLN A 182 -7.19 13.64 -23.77
CA GLN A 182 -7.22 12.43 -22.96
C GLN A 182 -6.01 12.34 -22.03
N LEU A 183 -4.80 12.58 -22.55
CA LEU A 183 -3.57 12.60 -21.74
C LEU A 183 -3.65 13.67 -20.64
N ASN A 184 -4.12 14.87 -20.98
CA ASN A 184 -4.31 15.95 -20.01
C ASN A 184 -5.34 15.59 -18.92
N THR A 185 -6.41 14.88 -19.28
CA THR A 185 -7.41 14.42 -18.32
C THR A 185 -6.80 13.40 -17.34
N LEU A 186 -6.10 12.42 -17.86
CA LEU A 186 -5.42 11.40 -17.03
C LEU A 186 -4.35 12.03 -16.13
N ASP A 187 -3.58 12.99 -16.64
CA ASP A 187 -2.55 13.69 -15.88
C ASP A 187 -3.12 14.56 -14.76
N LYS A 188 -4.28 15.18 -14.96
CA LYS A 188 -4.90 16.10 -14.00
C LYS A 188 -5.79 15.43 -12.97
N LEU A 189 -6.10 14.15 -13.11
CA LEU A 189 -6.95 13.43 -12.16
C LEU A 189 -6.33 13.44 -10.77
N ARG A 190 -7.12 13.82 -9.75
CA ARG A 190 -6.65 13.91 -8.36
C ARG A 190 -7.66 13.27 -7.41
N PHE A 191 -7.13 12.52 -6.46
CA PHE A 191 -7.88 11.92 -5.35
C PHE A 191 -7.21 12.26 -4.02
N SER A 192 -7.93 12.08 -2.92
CA SER A 192 -7.30 11.95 -1.61
C SER A 192 -7.18 10.48 -1.20
N ASN A 193 -6.31 10.19 -0.24
CA ASN A 193 -6.19 8.85 0.32
C ASN A 193 -7.51 8.36 0.92
N GLU A 194 -8.32 9.28 1.49
CA GLU A 194 -9.63 8.97 2.07
C GLU A 194 -10.63 8.54 1.00
N ILE A 195 -10.66 9.24 -0.14
CA ILE A 195 -11.53 8.87 -1.28
C ILE A 195 -11.18 7.47 -1.79
N ILE A 196 -9.89 7.18 -1.99
CA ILE A 196 -9.46 5.85 -2.46
C ILE A 196 -9.83 4.78 -1.43
N ALA A 197 -9.59 5.01 -0.12
CA ALA A 197 -9.94 4.06 0.94
C ALA A 197 -11.45 3.81 1.02
N GLU A 198 -12.29 4.84 0.81
CA GLU A 198 -13.75 4.71 0.74
C GLU A 198 -14.20 3.87 -0.46
N LEU A 199 -13.65 4.15 -1.65
CA LEU A 199 -13.98 3.40 -2.87
C LEU A 199 -13.55 1.94 -2.75
N ASP A 200 -12.36 1.69 -2.22
CA ASP A 200 -11.83 0.36 -1.93
C ASP A 200 -12.74 -0.41 -0.94
N TYR A 201 -13.21 0.25 0.12
CA TYR A 201 -14.15 -0.33 1.07
C TYR A 201 -15.47 -0.75 0.40
N LYS A 202 -16.03 0.08 -0.47
CA LYS A 202 -17.27 -0.24 -1.20
C LYS A 202 -17.13 -1.50 -2.07
N VAL A 203 -15.98 -1.64 -2.72
CA VAL A 203 -15.71 -2.80 -3.59
C VAL A 203 -15.33 -4.03 -2.77
N CYS A 204 -14.35 -3.91 -1.87
CA CYS A 204 -13.74 -5.07 -1.21
C CYS A 204 -14.56 -5.62 -0.04
N LYS A 205 -15.31 -4.77 0.67
CA LYS A 205 -16.08 -5.16 1.85
C LYS A 205 -17.59 -5.17 1.63
N ASN A 206 -18.11 -4.16 0.97
CA ASN A 206 -19.55 -4.10 0.65
C ASN A 206 -19.90 -4.87 -0.63
N LEU A 207 -18.91 -5.45 -1.30
CA LEU A 207 -19.06 -6.28 -2.51
C LEU A 207 -19.86 -5.58 -3.62
N GLN A 208 -19.78 -4.25 -3.70
CA GLN A 208 -20.40 -3.49 -4.76
C GLN A 208 -19.63 -3.71 -6.07
N PRO A 209 -20.29 -3.83 -7.22
CA PRO A 209 -19.61 -3.95 -8.50
C PRO A 209 -18.69 -2.74 -8.75
N LEU A 210 -17.45 -3.01 -9.17
CA LEU A 210 -16.44 -1.98 -9.41
C LEU A 210 -16.94 -0.90 -10.38
N ASP A 211 -17.61 -1.31 -11.47
CA ASP A 211 -18.15 -0.39 -12.48
C ASP A 211 -19.21 0.54 -11.91
N ASP A 212 -20.05 0.07 -10.99
CA ASP A 212 -21.07 0.89 -10.36
C ASP A 212 -20.45 1.90 -9.40
N VAL A 213 -19.47 1.47 -8.59
CA VAL A 213 -18.76 2.34 -7.64
C VAL A 213 -18.03 3.45 -8.38
N THR A 214 -17.26 3.11 -9.42
CA THR A 214 -16.50 4.08 -10.22
C THR A 214 -17.39 5.02 -11.01
N ARG A 215 -18.46 4.52 -11.66
CA ARG A 215 -19.42 5.32 -12.39
C ARG A 215 -20.17 6.30 -11.50
N ASN A 216 -20.63 5.83 -10.33
CA ASN A 216 -21.30 6.68 -9.36
C ASN A 216 -20.38 7.78 -8.84
N TRP A 217 -19.11 7.46 -8.58
CA TRP A 217 -18.14 8.46 -8.16
C TRP A 217 -17.92 9.50 -9.26
N LEU A 218 -17.71 9.10 -10.52
CA LEU A 218 -17.49 10.01 -11.65
C LEU A 218 -18.70 10.92 -11.91
N ASN A 219 -19.93 10.40 -11.79
CA ASN A 219 -21.14 11.19 -11.97
C ASN A 219 -21.27 12.31 -10.93
N ASN A 220 -20.78 12.08 -9.71
CA ASN A 220 -20.82 13.07 -8.62
C ASN A 220 -19.57 13.95 -8.54
N ASN A 221 -18.51 13.60 -9.28
CA ASN A 221 -17.23 14.32 -9.31
C ASN A 221 -16.76 14.52 -10.76
N PRO A 222 -17.44 15.35 -11.55
CA PRO A 222 -17.07 15.54 -12.96
C PRO A 222 -15.64 16.07 -13.09
N ILE A 223 -14.83 15.40 -13.89
CA ILE A 223 -13.47 15.80 -14.22
C ILE A 223 -13.56 17.03 -15.13
N LYS A 224 -13.01 18.16 -14.68
CA LYS A 224 -13.02 19.46 -15.38
C LYS A 224 -11.79 19.62 -16.26
#